data_dc63cc35433f2dc570fc9a7879beb275
#
_entry.id   dc63cc35433f2dc570fc9a7879beb275
#
_cell.length_a   1.000
_cell.length_b   1.000
_cell.length_c   1.000
_cell.angle_alpha   90.00
_cell.angle_beta   90.00
_cell.angle_gamma   90.00
#
_symmetry.space_group_name_H-M   'P 1'
#
loop_
_entity.id
_entity.type
_entity.pdbx_description
1 polymer ?
#
loop_
_entity_poly.entity_id
_entity_poly.type
_entity_poly.pdbx_seq_one_letter_code
_entity_poly.pdbx_strand_id
1 'polypeptide(L)'
;MDEEKCAQCGAPASPGAQFCAACGATLTGQRTRPLQQVPSATQPAPTYQAPAYYTGTPTSYIGVAIRFVATIIDAIIIVVIVGILTIPFLVATIAVNVANGNVSAISSGPIVALTVLGLVVWFLYFTLLEGRYGQTVGKMALSIKVVREADGAPIDYGEAAVRTVLRIIDGLFDYLVGAIFIWTSDKKQRLGDRVAHTVVVGK
;
A
#
# COMPACT_ATOMS: atom_id res chain seq x y z
N MET A 1 -6.13 -33.11 64.11
CA MET A 1 -5.80 -32.75 62.69
C MET A 1 -7.12 -32.82 61.96
N ASP A 2 -7.76 -31.68 61.79
CA ASP A 2 -9.08 -31.63 61.16
C ASP A 2 -8.88 -31.76 59.64
N GLU A 3 -9.33 -32.90 59.10
CA GLU A 3 -9.36 -33.07 57.64
C GLU A 3 -10.42 -32.15 57.08
N GLU A 4 -9.99 -31.13 56.33
CA GLU A 4 -10.90 -30.25 55.60
C GLU A 4 -11.69 -31.08 54.58
N LYS A 5 -13.01 -31.07 54.69
CA LYS A 5 -13.91 -31.75 53.73
C LYS A 5 -14.53 -30.73 52.80
N CYS A 6 -14.68 -31.12 51.54
CA CYS A 6 -15.36 -30.29 50.53
C CYS A 6 -16.81 -30.06 50.96
N ALA A 7 -17.22 -28.79 51.05
CA ALA A 7 -18.59 -28.42 51.46
C ALA A 7 -19.65 -28.85 50.46
N GLN A 8 -19.30 -29.14 49.20
CA GLN A 8 -20.24 -29.48 48.15
C GLN A 8 -20.43 -30.99 47.98
N CYS A 9 -19.40 -31.83 48.17
CA CYS A 9 -19.50 -33.27 47.97
C CYS A 9 -19.04 -34.12 49.14
N GLY A 10 -18.54 -33.52 50.22
CA GLY A 10 -18.10 -34.23 51.43
C GLY A 10 -16.77 -34.98 51.31
N ALA A 11 -16.12 -34.96 50.14
CA ALA A 11 -14.85 -35.66 49.96
C ALA A 11 -13.71 -34.98 50.73
N PRO A 12 -12.70 -35.73 51.23
CA PRO A 12 -11.55 -35.17 51.90
C PRO A 12 -10.75 -34.29 50.92
N ALA A 13 -10.37 -33.09 51.38
CA ALA A 13 -9.61 -32.14 50.60
C ALA A 13 -8.16 -32.11 51.08
N SER A 14 -7.20 -32.09 50.16
CA SER A 14 -5.80 -31.93 50.50
C SER A 14 -5.53 -30.52 51.04
N PRO A 15 -4.72 -30.34 52.07
CA PRO A 15 -4.40 -29.01 52.60
C PRO A 15 -3.82 -28.11 51.52
N GLY A 16 -4.44 -26.95 51.25
CA GLY A 16 -3.99 -25.98 50.27
C GLY A 16 -4.47 -26.23 48.81
N ALA A 17 -5.32 -27.22 48.58
CA ALA A 17 -5.92 -27.44 47.29
C ALA A 17 -6.92 -26.31 46.94
N GLN A 18 -6.82 -25.74 45.76
CA GLN A 18 -7.74 -24.70 45.29
C GLN A 18 -9.05 -25.26 44.75
N PHE A 19 -9.05 -26.52 44.31
CA PHE A 19 -10.22 -27.20 43.77
C PHE A 19 -10.35 -28.61 44.33
N CYS A 20 -11.59 -29.06 44.56
CA CYS A 20 -11.88 -30.42 45.00
C CYS A 20 -11.60 -31.42 43.86
N ALA A 21 -10.75 -32.42 44.10
CA ALA A 21 -10.41 -33.43 43.12
C ALA A 21 -11.59 -34.34 42.71
N ALA A 22 -12.63 -34.43 43.57
CA ALA A 22 -13.79 -35.29 43.31
C ALA A 22 -14.92 -34.63 42.55
N CYS A 23 -15.18 -33.30 42.74
CA CYS A 23 -16.29 -32.60 42.13
C CYS A 23 -15.93 -31.30 41.41
N GLY A 24 -14.65 -30.90 41.42
CA GLY A 24 -14.19 -29.66 40.78
C GLY A 24 -14.59 -28.36 41.50
N ALA A 25 -15.26 -28.42 42.64
CA ALA A 25 -15.67 -27.24 43.38
C ALA A 25 -14.45 -26.50 43.97
N THR A 26 -14.49 -25.18 43.97
CA THR A 26 -13.44 -24.34 44.59
C THR A 26 -13.42 -24.50 46.09
N LEU A 27 -12.29 -24.86 46.67
CA LEU A 27 -12.07 -25.11 48.12
C LEU A 27 -11.55 -23.84 48.82
N THR A 28 -11.41 -22.74 48.14
CA THR A 28 -10.93 -21.47 48.72
C THR A 28 -11.91 -20.98 49.79
N GLY A 29 -11.67 -21.36 51.03
CA GLY A 29 -12.15 -20.64 52.18
C GLY A 29 -11.78 -19.17 52.03
N GLN A 30 -12.79 -18.35 52.09
CA GLN A 30 -12.78 -16.90 52.10
C GLN A 30 -11.65 -16.32 52.96
N ARG A 31 -10.42 -16.20 52.45
CA ARG A 31 -9.64 -15.01 52.73
C ARG A 31 -10.12 -13.97 51.74
N THR A 32 -11.08 -13.20 52.14
CA THR A 32 -11.36 -11.90 51.54
C THR A 32 -10.07 -11.08 51.64
N ARG A 33 -9.18 -11.27 50.66
CA ARG A 33 -8.29 -10.19 50.28
C ARG A 33 -9.24 -9.07 49.90
N PRO A 34 -9.14 -7.87 50.51
CA PRO A 34 -9.85 -6.73 49.94
C PRO A 34 -9.49 -6.73 48.48
N LEU A 35 -10.49 -6.79 47.59
CA LEU A 35 -10.30 -6.50 46.20
C LEU A 35 -9.62 -5.14 46.20
N GLN A 36 -8.30 -5.15 45.98
CA GLN A 36 -7.58 -3.96 45.61
C GLN A 36 -8.40 -3.47 44.41
N GLN A 37 -9.19 -2.44 44.65
CA GLN A 37 -9.85 -1.72 43.57
C GLN A 37 -8.75 -1.43 42.57
N VAL A 38 -8.72 -2.25 41.52
CA VAL A 38 -8.02 -1.87 40.29
C VAL A 38 -8.64 -0.51 39.99
N PRO A 39 -7.85 0.59 40.02
CA PRO A 39 -8.39 1.88 39.65
C PRO A 39 -9.11 1.63 38.35
N SER A 40 -10.41 1.90 38.31
CA SER A 40 -11.15 1.95 37.06
C SER A 40 -10.38 2.91 36.20
N ALA A 41 -9.48 2.37 35.38
CA ALA A 41 -8.85 3.10 34.33
C ALA A 41 -9.95 3.42 33.32
N THR A 42 -10.73 4.45 33.65
CA THR A 42 -11.50 5.22 32.70
C THR A 42 -10.53 6.12 31.92
N GLN A 43 -9.35 5.58 31.60
CA GLN A 43 -8.64 6.09 30.44
C GLN A 43 -9.31 5.40 29.26
N PRO A 44 -10.04 6.15 28.42
CA PRO A 44 -10.43 5.62 27.14
C PRO A 44 -9.13 5.09 26.53
N ALA A 45 -9.12 3.81 26.14
CA ALA A 45 -8.01 3.22 25.40
C ALA A 45 -7.61 4.23 24.33
N PRO A 46 -6.30 4.51 24.13
CA PRO A 46 -5.88 5.43 23.09
C PRO A 46 -6.61 5.00 21.83
N THR A 47 -7.58 5.81 21.44
CA THR A 47 -8.32 5.58 20.20
C THR A 47 -7.24 5.65 19.14
N TYR A 48 -6.81 4.49 18.64
CA TYR A 48 -6.02 4.43 17.43
C TYR A 48 -6.90 5.09 16.38
N GLN A 49 -6.65 6.37 16.15
CA GLN A 49 -7.22 7.07 15.01
C GLN A 49 -6.56 6.40 13.80
N ALA A 50 -7.24 5.38 13.29
CA ALA A 50 -6.91 4.85 11.98
C ALA A 50 -6.77 6.06 11.06
N PRO A 51 -5.68 6.16 10.28
CA PRO A 51 -5.49 7.27 9.36
C PRO A 51 -6.80 7.46 8.62
N ALA A 52 -7.29 8.70 8.56
CA ALA A 52 -8.62 9.04 8.04
C ALA A 52 -8.80 8.36 6.68
N TYR A 53 -9.43 7.20 6.68
CA TYR A 53 -9.89 6.54 5.48
C TYR A 53 -10.90 7.46 4.82
N TYR A 54 -10.95 7.43 3.54
CA TYR A 54 -11.94 8.18 2.77
C TYR A 54 -13.32 7.60 3.11
N THR A 55 -13.93 8.08 4.21
CA THR A 55 -15.22 7.58 4.74
C THR A 55 -16.42 8.12 3.95
N GLY A 56 -16.16 8.95 2.92
CA GLY A 56 -17.18 9.41 1.98
C GLY A 56 -17.30 8.42 0.82
N THR A 57 -18.53 8.08 0.42
CA THR A 57 -18.78 7.58 -0.93
C THR A 57 -18.10 8.54 -1.90
N PRO A 58 -17.23 8.08 -2.80
CA PRO A 58 -16.50 8.97 -3.68
C PRO A 58 -17.48 9.84 -4.44
N THR A 59 -17.45 11.13 -4.18
CA THR A 59 -18.40 12.11 -4.75
C THR A 59 -18.27 12.20 -6.26
N SER A 60 -17.14 11.78 -6.83
CA SER A 60 -16.97 11.63 -8.28
C SER A 60 -15.79 10.75 -8.64
N TYR A 61 -16.00 9.80 -9.54
CA TYR A 61 -14.94 9.06 -10.20
C TYR A 61 -14.30 9.92 -11.30
N ILE A 62 -12.97 9.94 -11.33
CA ILE A 62 -12.20 10.80 -12.25
C ILE A 62 -12.19 10.20 -13.66
N GLY A 63 -12.62 11.01 -14.62
CA GLY A 63 -12.66 10.66 -16.05
C GLY A 63 -11.29 10.63 -16.72
N VAL A 64 -11.29 10.31 -18.05
CA VAL A 64 -10.08 10.15 -18.86
C VAL A 64 -9.26 11.42 -18.93
N ALA A 65 -9.88 12.58 -19.18
CA ALA A 65 -9.17 13.83 -19.46
C ALA A 65 -8.23 14.25 -18.32
N ILE A 66 -8.71 14.26 -17.07
CA ILE A 66 -7.90 14.67 -15.91
C ILE A 66 -6.77 13.67 -15.69
N ARG A 67 -7.01 12.36 -15.85
CA ARG A 67 -5.97 11.34 -15.73
C ARG A 67 -4.91 11.47 -16.82
N PHE A 68 -5.30 11.85 -18.03
CA PHE A 68 -4.39 12.09 -19.14
C PHE A 68 -3.48 13.28 -18.85
N VAL A 69 -4.03 14.41 -18.37
CA VAL A 69 -3.22 15.57 -17.97
C VAL A 69 -2.24 15.19 -16.83
N ALA A 70 -2.68 14.44 -15.83
CA ALA A 70 -1.78 13.94 -14.78
C ALA A 70 -0.63 13.11 -15.37
N THR A 71 -0.93 12.26 -16.34
CA THR A 71 0.09 11.41 -17.00
C THR A 71 1.08 12.24 -17.81
N ILE A 72 0.66 13.32 -18.47
CA ILE A 72 1.58 14.23 -19.18
C ILE A 72 2.55 14.89 -18.19
N ILE A 73 2.05 15.39 -17.05
CA ILE A 73 2.90 15.98 -16.01
C ILE A 73 3.93 14.97 -15.50
N ASP A 74 3.47 13.75 -15.19
CA ASP A 74 4.35 12.66 -14.75
C ASP A 74 5.39 12.29 -15.82
N ALA A 75 4.99 12.25 -17.10
CA ALA A 75 5.89 11.97 -18.22
C ALA A 75 7.00 13.02 -18.34
N ILE A 76 6.67 14.30 -18.23
CA ILE A 76 7.67 15.38 -18.23
C ILE A 76 8.67 15.18 -17.08
N ILE A 77 8.19 14.90 -15.89
CA ILE A 77 9.05 14.68 -14.70
C ILE A 77 9.98 13.48 -14.94
N ILE A 78 9.45 12.37 -15.45
CA ILE A 78 10.27 11.17 -15.69
C ILE A 78 11.31 11.45 -16.78
N VAL A 79 10.94 12.13 -17.88
CA VAL A 79 11.89 12.51 -18.94
C VAL A 79 13.03 13.37 -18.38
N VAL A 80 12.72 14.33 -17.51
CA VAL A 80 13.74 15.15 -16.85
C VAL A 80 14.65 14.31 -15.97
N ILE A 81 14.09 13.44 -15.09
CA ILE A 81 14.88 12.58 -14.19
C ILE A 81 15.76 11.64 -14.99
N VAL A 82 15.20 10.94 -15.97
CA VAL A 82 15.96 10.00 -16.83
C VAL A 82 17.01 10.76 -17.64
N GLY A 83 16.70 11.94 -18.18
CA GLY A 83 17.66 12.77 -18.91
C GLY A 83 18.85 13.19 -18.05
N ILE A 84 18.61 13.65 -16.83
CA ILE A 84 19.70 14.02 -15.89
C ILE A 84 20.62 12.83 -15.63
N LEU A 85 20.07 11.63 -15.52
CA LEU A 85 20.84 10.41 -15.23
C LEU A 85 21.57 9.87 -16.46
N THR A 86 20.98 9.99 -17.67
CA THR A 86 21.47 9.30 -18.88
C THR A 86 22.33 10.18 -19.76
N ILE A 87 22.07 11.50 -19.86
CA ILE A 87 22.82 12.42 -20.73
C ILE A 87 24.31 12.45 -20.39
N PRO A 88 24.75 12.60 -19.12
CA PRO A 88 26.18 12.60 -18.79
C PRO A 88 26.90 11.31 -19.18
N PHE A 89 26.22 10.17 -18.97
CA PHE A 89 26.76 8.87 -19.34
C PHE A 89 26.87 8.72 -20.88
N LEU A 90 25.87 9.16 -21.62
CA LEU A 90 25.89 9.13 -23.07
C LEU A 90 27.00 10.02 -23.65
N VAL A 91 27.15 11.24 -23.14
CA VAL A 91 28.19 12.19 -23.52
C VAL A 91 29.59 11.58 -23.25
N ALA A 92 29.81 11.01 -22.07
CA ALA A 92 31.06 10.36 -21.72
C ALA A 92 31.37 9.17 -22.67
N THR A 93 30.38 8.34 -22.98
CA THR A 93 30.52 7.21 -23.89
C THR A 93 30.89 7.67 -25.30
N ILE A 94 30.24 8.69 -25.84
CA ILE A 94 30.53 9.28 -27.13
C ILE A 94 31.95 9.84 -27.16
N ALA A 95 32.34 10.63 -26.14
CA ALA A 95 33.67 11.24 -26.05
C ALA A 95 34.78 10.18 -26.06
N VAL A 96 34.63 9.08 -25.30
CA VAL A 96 35.61 7.97 -25.29
C VAL A 96 35.72 7.27 -26.64
N ASN A 97 34.60 7.02 -27.31
CA ASN A 97 34.60 6.37 -28.63
C ASN A 97 35.23 7.26 -29.69
N VAL A 98 34.96 8.55 -29.70
CA VAL A 98 35.58 9.53 -30.60
C VAL A 98 37.10 9.60 -30.36
N ALA A 99 37.51 9.68 -29.10
CA ALA A 99 38.95 9.72 -28.74
C ALA A 99 39.69 8.46 -29.19
N ASN A 100 39.04 7.31 -29.25
CA ASN A 100 39.61 6.04 -29.72
C ASN A 100 39.49 5.83 -31.22
N GLY A 101 39.01 6.82 -31.97
CA GLY A 101 38.82 6.71 -33.46
C GLY A 101 37.62 5.83 -33.89
N ASN A 102 36.81 5.39 -32.95
CA ASN A 102 35.65 4.50 -33.20
C ASN A 102 34.36 5.31 -33.41
N VAL A 103 34.29 6.15 -34.40
CA VAL A 103 33.14 7.07 -34.64
C VAL A 103 31.85 6.30 -35.00
N SER A 104 31.98 5.05 -35.47
CA SER A 104 30.82 4.20 -35.85
C SER A 104 30.32 3.28 -34.73
N ALA A 105 31.00 3.24 -33.58
CA ALA A 105 30.67 2.32 -32.51
C ALA A 105 29.82 2.98 -31.40
N ILE A 106 28.62 3.44 -31.73
CA ILE A 106 27.55 3.47 -30.74
C ILE A 106 27.14 2.00 -30.58
N SER A 107 27.91 1.28 -29.72
CA SER A 107 27.60 -0.12 -29.43
C SER A 107 26.20 -0.22 -28.82
N SER A 108 25.44 -1.24 -29.18
CA SER A 108 24.09 -1.47 -28.65
C SER A 108 24.05 -1.61 -27.11
N GLY A 109 25.14 -2.01 -26.49
CA GLY A 109 25.25 -2.23 -25.04
C GLY A 109 24.86 -1.03 -24.16
N PRO A 110 25.49 0.14 -24.35
CA PRO A 110 25.10 1.34 -23.58
C PRO A 110 23.64 1.75 -23.79
N ILE A 111 23.10 1.63 -25.02
CA ILE A 111 21.70 1.96 -25.29
C ILE A 111 20.76 1.03 -24.53
N VAL A 112 21.02 -0.28 -24.55
CA VAL A 112 20.25 -1.26 -23.79
C VAL A 112 20.30 -0.96 -22.29
N ALA A 113 21.48 -0.68 -21.75
CA ALA A 113 21.66 -0.36 -20.33
C ALA A 113 20.87 0.90 -19.92
N LEU A 114 20.89 1.96 -20.74
CA LEU A 114 20.14 3.19 -20.50
C LEU A 114 18.63 2.98 -20.62
N THR A 115 18.19 2.14 -21.55
CA THR A 115 16.77 1.78 -21.69
C THR A 115 16.27 1.02 -20.45
N VAL A 116 17.05 0.03 -19.99
CA VAL A 116 16.71 -0.72 -18.75
C VAL A 116 16.67 0.21 -17.55
N LEU A 117 17.67 1.11 -17.41
CA LEU A 117 17.69 2.11 -16.34
C LEU A 117 16.41 2.98 -16.38
N GLY A 118 16.03 3.47 -17.56
CA GLY A 118 14.82 4.26 -17.74
C GLY A 118 13.55 3.52 -17.36
N LEU A 119 13.43 2.24 -17.71
CA LEU A 119 12.31 1.39 -17.33
C LEU A 119 12.27 1.15 -15.81
N VAL A 120 13.41 0.94 -15.17
CA VAL A 120 13.49 0.77 -13.71
C VAL A 120 13.07 2.06 -13.00
N VAL A 121 13.60 3.22 -13.43
CA VAL A 121 13.22 4.53 -12.87
C VAL A 121 11.71 4.77 -13.04
N TRP A 122 11.17 4.52 -14.24
CA TRP A 122 9.75 4.63 -14.53
C TRP A 122 8.90 3.74 -13.61
N PHE A 123 9.26 2.45 -13.48
CA PHE A 123 8.54 1.50 -12.64
C PHE A 123 8.56 1.90 -11.17
N LEU A 124 9.73 2.26 -10.65
CA LEU A 124 9.90 2.68 -9.26
C LEU A 124 9.15 3.99 -8.97
N TYR A 125 9.21 4.96 -9.87
CA TYR A 125 8.49 6.24 -9.73
C TYR A 125 7.00 6.01 -9.48
N PHE A 126 6.33 5.25 -10.34
CA PHE A 126 4.90 5.00 -10.19
C PHE A 126 4.59 4.12 -8.99
N THR A 127 5.33 3.02 -8.80
CA THR A 127 5.05 2.05 -7.73
C THR A 127 5.28 2.66 -6.34
N LEU A 128 6.39 3.36 -6.13
CA LEU A 128 6.72 3.94 -4.82
C LEU A 128 5.80 5.11 -4.47
N LEU A 129 5.53 6.01 -5.41
CA LEU A 129 4.66 7.15 -5.13
C LEU A 129 3.19 6.72 -4.94
N GLU A 130 2.67 5.87 -5.81
CA GLU A 130 1.29 5.38 -5.65
C GLU A 130 1.17 4.51 -4.38
N GLY A 131 2.12 3.61 -4.09
CA GLY A 131 2.08 2.77 -2.89
C GLY A 131 2.25 3.55 -1.58
N ARG A 132 3.01 4.65 -1.58
CA ARG A 132 3.23 5.45 -0.36
C ARG A 132 2.16 6.52 -0.13
N TYR A 133 1.75 7.21 -1.19
CA TYR A 133 0.88 8.39 -1.11
C TYR A 133 -0.49 8.17 -1.76
N GLY A 134 -0.67 7.09 -2.51
CA GLY A 134 -1.84 6.89 -3.37
C GLY A 134 -1.87 7.84 -4.57
N GLN A 135 -0.78 8.56 -4.84
CA GLN A 135 -0.73 9.64 -5.83
C GLN A 135 0.67 9.73 -6.43
N THR A 136 0.77 10.04 -7.73
CA THR A 136 1.99 10.53 -8.36
C THR A 136 2.06 12.05 -8.27
N VAL A 137 3.18 12.65 -8.64
CA VAL A 137 3.32 14.12 -8.60
C VAL A 137 2.28 14.79 -9.53
N GLY A 138 2.07 14.26 -10.73
CA GLY A 138 1.03 14.76 -11.64
C GLY A 138 -0.38 14.64 -11.06
N LYS A 139 -0.67 13.56 -10.34
CA LYS A 139 -1.95 13.38 -9.64
C LYS A 139 -2.10 14.32 -8.44
N MET A 140 -1.02 14.60 -7.71
CA MET A 140 -1.01 15.58 -6.62
C MET A 140 -1.36 16.97 -7.14
N ALA A 141 -0.79 17.38 -8.28
CA ALA A 141 -1.06 18.67 -8.92
C ALA A 141 -2.54 18.86 -9.31
N LEU A 142 -3.23 17.77 -9.62
CA LEU A 142 -4.64 17.79 -10.02
C LEU A 142 -5.60 17.36 -8.90
N SER A 143 -5.10 17.23 -7.66
CA SER A 143 -5.88 16.84 -6.47
C SER A 143 -6.67 15.53 -6.67
N ILE A 144 -6.08 14.53 -7.33
CA ILE A 144 -6.68 13.20 -7.53
C ILE A 144 -5.90 12.13 -6.80
N LYS A 145 -6.59 11.14 -6.26
CA LYS A 145 -6.00 10.08 -5.46
C LYS A 145 -6.50 8.70 -5.89
N VAL A 146 -5.64 7.70 -5.75
CA VAL A 146 -5.99 6.29 -5.89
C VAL A 146 -6.31 5.73 -4.52
N VAL A 147 -7.42 5.04 -4.43
CA VAL A 147 -7.86 4.35 -3.21
C VAL A 147 -8.36 2.96 -3.54
N ARG A 148 -8.36 2.08 -2.56
CA ARG A 148 -8.95 0.75 -2.69
C ARG A 148 -10.47 0.87 -2.84
N GLU A 149 -11.04 0.06 -3.72
CA GLU A 149 -12.46 0.13 -4.06
C GLU A 149 -13.37 -0.29 -2.90
N ALA A 150 -12.94 -1.27 -2.09
CA ALA A 150 -13.77 -1.89 -1.06
C ALA A 150 -14.00 -0.98 0.15
N ASP A 151 -12.99 -0.24 0.58
CA ASP A 151 -12.96 0.49 1.85
C ASP A 151 -12.46 1.94 1.75
N GLY A 152 -12.07 2.38 0.54
CA GLY A 152 -11.48 3.70 0.34
C GLY A 152 -10.10 3.87 0.99
N ALA A 153 -9.49 2.79 1.47
CA ALA A 153 -8.17 2.82 2.08
C ALA A 153 -7.06 3.18 1.08
N PRO A 154 -5.90 3.68 1.54
CA PRO A 154 -4.73 3.81 0.72
C PRO A 154 -4.33 2.46 0.11
N ILE A 155 -3.85 2.47 -1.13
CA ILE A 155 -3.33 1.28 -1.81
C ILE A 155 -1.96 0.90 -1.23
N ASP A 156 -1.63 -0.39 -1.30
CA ASP A 156 -0.32 -0.90 -0.95
C ASP A 156 0.65 -0.92 -2.17
N TYR A 157 1.91 -1.29 -1.92
CA TYR A 157 2.93 -1.38 -2.97
C TYR A 157 2.66 -2.49 -3.98
N GLY A 158 2.01 -3.59 -3.57
CA GLY A 158 1.62 -4.69 -4.45
C GLY A 158 0.54 -4.26 -5.42
N GLU A 159 -0.52 -3.64 -4.93
CA GLU A 159 -1.59 -3.05 -5.75
C GLU A 159 -1.02 -1.99 -6.72
N ALA A 160 -0.10 -1.13 -6.24
CA ALA A 160 0.57 -0.13 -7.07
C ALA A 160 1.45 -0.76 -8.15
N ALA A 161 2.20 -1.83 -7.84
CA ALA A 161 3.03 -2.56 -8.81
C ALA A 161 2.19 -3.21 -9.91
N VAL A 162 1.11 -3.92 -9.56
CA VAL A 162 0.18 -4.52 -10.53
C VAL A 162 -0.39 -3.47 -11.46
N ARG A 163 -0.82 -2.33 -10.93
CA ARG A 163 -1.32 -1.19 -11.73
C ARG A 163 -0.25 -0.64 -12.67
N THR A 164 1.01 -0.56 -12.21
CA THR A 164 2.12 -0.04 -13.01
C THR A 164 2.50 -1.01 -14.14
N VAL A 165 2.52 -2.32 -13.88
CA VAL A 165 2.74 -3.33 -14.94
C VAL A 165 1.64 -3.28 -16.00
N LEU A 166 0.38 -3.25 -15.58
CA LEU A 166 -0.77 -3.19 -16.50
C LEU A 166 -0.85 -1.86 -17.27
N ARG A 167 -0.21 -0.80 -16.79
CA ARG A 167 -0.05 0.47 -17.50
C ARG A 167 0.73 0.30 -18.82
N ILE A 168 1.61 -0.70 -18.91
CA ILE A 168 2.31 -1.04 -20.17
C ILE A 168 1.29 -1.47 -21.23
N ILE A 169 0.32 -2.30 -20.84
CA ILE A 169 -0.76 -2.76 -21.73
C ILE A 169 -1.64 -1.59 -22.16
N ASP A 170 -2.02 -0.73 -21.22
CA ASP A 170 -2.79 0.48 -21.53
C ASP A 170 -2.03 1.40 -22.51
N GLY A 171 -0.69 1.44 -22.42
CA GLY A 171 0.20 2.26 -23.28
C GLY A 171 0.47 1.70 -24.66
N LEU A 172 0.29 0.40 -24.89
CA LEU A 172 0.56 -0.24 -26.20
C LEU A 172 -0.27 0.34 -27.36
N PHE A 173 -1.41 0.94 -27.06
CA PHE A 173 -2.32 1.55 -28.03
C PHE A 173 -2.59 3.02 -27.68
N ASP A 174 -1.57 3.79 -27.38
CA ASP A 174 -1.64 5.24 -27.05
C ASP A 174 -2.74 5.58 -26.03
N TYR A 175 -2.83 4.81 -24.95
CA TYR A 175 -3.88 4.92 -23.92
C TYR A 175 -5.32 4.67 -24.41
N LEU A 176 -5.52 4.26 -25.65
CA LEU A 176 -6.85 4.03 -26.21
C LEU A 176 -7.57 2.91 -25.48
N VAL A 177 -6.85 1.82 -25.18
CA VAL A 177 -7.38 0.69 -24.42
C VAL A 177 -7.81 1.14 -23.02
N GLY A 178 -6.95 1.85 -22.30
CA GLY A 178 -7.29 2.41 -20.97
C GLY A 178 -8.49 3.36 -21.02
N ALA A 179 -8.58 4.20 -22.06
CA ALA A 179 -9.69 5.13 -22.25
C ALA A 179 -11.02 4.41 -22.49
N ILE A 180 -11.04 3.37 -23.33
CA ILE A 180 -12.23 2.55 -23.60
C ILE A 180 -12.73 1.90 -22.29
N PHE A 181 -11.82 1.30 -21.50
CA PHE A 181 -12.18 0.70 -20.22
C PHE A 181 -12.75 1.73 -19.23
N ILE A 182 -12.21 2.96 -19.21
CA ILE A 182 -12.72 4.04 -18.34
C ILE A 182 -14.12 4.48 -18.81
N TRP A 183 -14.36 4.60 -20.11
CA TRP A 183 -15.67 5.02 -20.65
C TRP A 183 -16.75 3.96 -20.48
N THR A 184 -16.39 2.68 -20.59
CA THR A 184 -17.34 1.56 -20.45
C THR A 184 -17.56 1.12 -18.99
N SER A 185 -16.84 1.70 -18.02
CA SER A 185 -16.93 1.37 -16.60
C SER A 185 -17.72 2.41 -15.84
N ASP A 186 -18.72 2.00 -15.06
CA ASP A 186 -19.49 2.88 -14.15
C ASP A 186 -18.57 3.58 -13.13
N LYS A 187 -17.52 2.88 -12.65
CA LYS A 187 -16.53 3.40 -11.71
C LYS A 187 -15.34 4.04 -12.39
N LYS A 188 -15.37 4.24 -13.71
CA LYS A 188 -14.31 4.84 -14.52
C LYS A 188 -12.94 4.21 -14.25
N GLN A 189 -12.87 2.87 -14.21
CA GLN A 189 -11.68 2.09 -13.97
C GLN A 189 -11.01 1.67 -15.28
N ARG A 190 -9.69 1.87 -15.40
CA ARG A 190 -8.89 1.24 -16.44
C ARG A 190 -8.59 -0.22 -16.09
N LEU A 191 -7.95 -0.97 -17.00
CA LEU A 191 -7.66 -2.39 -16.80
C LEU A 191 -6.85 -2.63 -15.50
N GLY A 192 -5.79 -1.84 -15.28
CA GLY A 192 -4.98 -1.93 -14.07
C GLY A 192 -5.74 -1.59 -12.80
N ASP A 193 -6.70 -0.66 -12.86
CA ASP A 193 -7.53 -0.30 -11.72
C ASP A 193 -8.49 -1.44 -11.34
N ARG A 194 -9.05 -2.15 -12.33
CA ARG A 194 -9.94 -3.30 -12.10
C ARG A 194 -9.22 -4.48 -11.48
N VAL A 195 -8.06 -4.85 -12.03
CA VAL A 195 -7.28 -6.00 -11.54
C VAL A 195 -6.74 -5.75 -10.13
N ALA A 196 -6.36 -4.52 -9.81
CA ALA A 196 -5.90 -4.13 -8.48
C ALA A 196 -7.03 -3.73 -7.52
N HIS A 197 -8.31 -3.86 -7.92
CA HIS A 197 -9.48 -3.47 -7.10
C HIS A 197 -9.39 -2.05 -6.53
N THR A 198 -9.03 -1.09 -7.38
CA THR A 198 -8.81 0.30 -7.00
C THR A 198 -9.66 1.26 -7.83
N VAL A 199 -9.89 2.46 -7.29
CA VAL A 199 -10.59 3.56 -7.98
C VAL A 199 -9.80 4.86 -7.86
N VAL A 200 -10.00 5.77 -8.81
CA VAL A 200 -9.40 7.10 -8.77
C VAL A 200 -10.49 8.13 -8.48
N VAL A 201 -10.29 8.86 -7.40
CA VAL A 201 -11.25 9.83 -6.86
C VAL A 201 -10.62 11.21 -6.76
N GLY A 202 -11.47 12.25 -6.76
CA GLY A 202 -11.07 13.60 -6.39
C GLY A 202 -10.78 13.71 -4.89
N LYS A 203 -9.82 14.56 -4.53
CA LYS A 203 -9.44 14.82 -3.13
C LYS A 203 -10.26 15.96 -2.56
#